data_b708714a2478e953aacd7ced59d63d5e
#
_entry.id   b708714a2478e953aacd7ced59d63d5e
#
_cell.length_a   1.000
_cell.length_b   1.000
_cell.length_c   1.000
_cell.angle_alpha   90.00
_cell.angle_beta   90.00
_cell.angle_gamma   90.00
#
_symmetry.space_group_name_H-M   'P 1'
#
loop_
_entity.id
_entity.type
_entity.pdbx_description
1 polymer ?
#
loop_
_entity_poly.entity_id
_entity_poly.type
_entity_poly.pdbx_seq_one_letter_code
_entity_poly.pdbx_strand_id
1 'polypeptide(L)'
;MRSLAVSAQYSVTIRVELDARQEPLGRLTAAIAEAGGQLQGVDLVPGAGPEGKRVREFTIDAADRDHWERILRAIGSTRGARVLDYVDRTMQMHRGGKIEQRNKYPLKTRDDLSMAYTPGVARVCMDIHADRSKAFEYTIKKNTVAVVSDGSAVLGLGNIGPEAAMPVMEGKAMLF
;
A
#
# COMPACT_ATOMS: atom_id res chain seq x y z
N MET A 1 -3.83 -21.84 24.59
CA MET A 1 -4.08 -21.22 23.31
C MET A 1 -3.29 -19.90 23.28
N ARG A 2 -2.30 -19.74 22.38
CA ARG A 2 -1.66 -18.42 22.18
C ARG A 2 -2.74 -17.52 21.58
N SER A 3 -3.05 -16.41 22.24
CA SER A 3 -3.84 -15.33 21.65
C SER A 3 -3.15 -14.92 20.35
N LEU A 4 -3.80 -15.16 19.23
CA LEU A 4 -3.33 -14.68 17.94
C LEU A 4 -3.34 -13.14 18.01
N ALA A 5 -2.19 -12.52 17.94
CA ALA A 5 -2.08 -11.08 17.96
C ALA A 5 -2.61 -10.54 16.62
N VAL A 6 -3.80 -9.95 16.66
CA VAL A 6 -4.35 -9.23 15.52
C VAL A 6 -3.49 -8.02 15.23
N SER A 7 -3.13 -7.79 13.98
CA SER A 7 -2.28 -6.66 13.60
C SER A 7 -2.62 -6.14 12.21
N ALA A 8 -2.28 -4.87 11.95
CA ALA A 8 -2.50 -4.21 10.67
C ALA A 8 -1.79 -4.87 9.47
N GLN A 9 -0.82 -5.79 9.71
CA GLN A 9 -0.19 -6.54 8.62
C GLN A 9 -1.16 -7.45 7.86
N TYR A 10 -2.26 -7.86 8.50
CA TYR A 10 -3.36 -8.61 7.90
C TYR A 10 -4.66 -7.79 7.93
N SER A 11 -4.58 -6.54 7.47
CA SER A 11 -5.73 -5.63 7.36
C SER A 11 -6.39 -5.79 6.00
N VAL A 12 -7.69 -6.03 5.99
CA VAL A 12 -8.48 -6.24 4.78
C VAL A 12 -9.68 -5.31 4.77
N THR A 13 -9.96 -4.70 3.63
CA THR A 13 -11.20 -3.98 3.37
C THR A 13 -12.13 -4.85 2.56
N ILE A 14 -13.35 -5.09 3.06
CA ILE A 14 -14.37 -5.90 2.41
C ILE A 14 -15.54 -5.03 2.03
N ARG A 15 -16.01 -5.14 0.80
CA ARG A 15 -17.30 -4.59 0.36
C ARG A 15 -18.40 -5.62 0.54
N VAL A 16 -19.40 -5.23 1.30
CA VAL A 16 -20.56 -6.08 1.57
C VAL A 16 -21.85 -5.35 1.18
N GLU A 17 -22.65 -5.99 0.33
CA GLU A 17 -24.00 -5.59 0.03
C GLU A 17 -24.92 -6.07 1.16
N LEU A 18 -25.67 -5.15 1.73
CA LEU A 18 -26.60 -5.39 2.84
C LEU A 18 -28.04 -5.16 2.39
N ASP A 19 -28.92 -6.13 2.67
CA ASP A 19 -30.36 -5.96 2.46
C ASP A 19 -30.95 -5.09 3.58
N ALA A 20 -31.33 -3.86 3.23
CA ALA A 20 -31.83 -2.87 4.19
C ALA A 20 -33.10 -3.35 4.96
N ARG A 21 -33.88 -4.28 4.39
CA ARG A 21 -35.09 -4.83 5.01
C ARG A 21 -34.79 -5.83 6.12
N GLN A 22 -33.61 -6.43 6.12
CA GLN A 22 -33.18 -7.46 7.07
C GLN A 22 -32.32 -6.92 8.20
N GLU A 23 -31.91 -5.65 8.12
CA GLU A 23 -31.00 -4.98 9.07
C GLU A 23 -29.79 -5.85 9.51
N PRO A 24 -28.99 -6.36 8.56
CA PRO A 24 -27.97 -7.36 8.86
C PRO A 24 -26.73 -6.79 9.54
N LEU A 25 -26.60 -5.47 9.68
CA LEU A 25 -25.39 -4.82 10.16
C LEU A 25 -24.96 -5.30 11.55
N GLY A 26 -25.90 -5.35 12.50
CA GLY A 26 -25.60 -5.82 13.87
C GLY A 26 -25.17 -7.30 13.90
N ARG A 27 -25.85 -8.15 13.11
CA ARG A 27 -25.47 -9.58 12.99
C ARG A 27 -24.10 -9.74 12.34
N LEU A 28 -23.81 -8.92 11.33
CA LEU A 28 -22.54 -8.95 10.62
C LEU A 28 -21.38 -8.55 11.52
N THR A 29 -21.54 -7.48 12.28
CA THR A 29 -20.50 -7.04 13.24
C THR A 29 -20.31 -8.04 14.37
N ALA A 30 -21.38 -8.69 14.85
CA ALA A 30 -21.29 -9.77 15.82
C ALA A 30 -20.53 -10.98 15.23
N ALA A 31 -20.85 -11.40 14.00
CA ALA A 31 -20.17 -12.52 13.34
C ALA A 31 -18.66 -12.26 13.13
N ILE A 32 -18.28 -11.02 12.80
CA ILE A 32 -16.88 -10.62 12.70
C ILE A 32 -16.17 -10.75 14.06
N ALA A 33 -16.80 -10.23 15.12
CA ALA A 33 -16.27 -10.30 16.48
C ALA A 33 -16.15 -11.74 17.01
N GLU A 34 -17.17 -12.58 16.78
CA GLU A 34 -17.17 -14.00 17.15
C GLU A 34 -16.10 -14.80 16.41
N ALA A 35 -15.82 -14.44 15.15
CA ALA A 35 -14.71 -15.00 14.39
C ALA A 35 -13.33 -14.50 14.87
N GLY A 36 -13.28 -13.53 15.79
CA GLY A 36 -12.08 -12.94 16.36
C GLY A 36 -11.50 -11.78 15.55
N GLY A 37 -12.20 -11.29 14.53
CA GLY A 37 -11.80 -10.15 13.71
C GLY A 37 -11.90 -8.83 14.48
N GLN A 38 -10.90 -7.98 14.32
CA GLN A 38 -10.92 -6.64 14.92
C GLN A 38 -11.42 -5.63 13.89
N LEU A 39 -12.64 -5.13 14.09
CA LEU A 39 -13.26 -4.14 13.22
C LEU A 39 -12.64 -2.77 13.47
N GLN A 40 -12.00 -2.18 12.45
CA GLN A 40 -11.37 -0.87 12.50
C GLN A 40 -12.28 0.25 12.00
N GLY A 41 -13.14 -0.06 11.01
CA GLY A 41 -14.05 0.92 10.45
C GLY A 41 -15.19 0.30 9.64
N VAL A 42 -16.26 1.06 9.50
CA VAL A 42 -17.42 0.74 8.64
C VAL A 42 -17.85 2.00 7.91
N ASP A 43 -17.67 2.02 6.61
CA ASP A 43 -18.00 3.16 5.76
C ASP A 43 -19.17 2.85 4.84
N LEU A 44 -20.02 3.84 4.59
CA LEU A 44 -21.06 3.77 3.59
C LEU A 44 -20.49 4.11 2.21
N VAL A 45 -20.72 3.26 1.22
CA VAL A 45 -20.40 3.56 -0.18
C VAL A 45 -21.58 4.27 -0.83
N PRO A 46 -21.52 5.59 -1.08
CA PRO A 46 -22.64 6.34 -1.63
C PRO A 46 -23.00 5.86 -3.05
N GLY A 47 -24.30 5.77 -3.34
CA GLY A 47 -24.79 5.45 -4.69
C GLY A 47 -24.53 4.02 -5.16
N ALA A 48 -23.92 3.16 -4.35
CA ALA A 48 -23.70 1.78 -4.69
C ALA A 48 -24.85 0.88 -4.21
N GLY A 49 -25.31 0.02 -5.09
CA GLY A 49 -26.35 -0.98 -4.82
C GLY A 49 -27.71 -0.65 -5.42
N PRO A 50 -28.49 -1.68 -5.82
CA PRO A 50 -29.85 -1.52 -6.30
C PRO A 50 -30.81 -1.06 -5.18
N GLU A 51 -32.02 -0.65 -5.55
CA GLU A 51 -33.05 -0.20 -4.60
C GLU A 51 -33.28 -1.22 -3.47
N GLY A 52 -33.25 -0.75 -2.21
CA GLY A 52 -33.40 -1.60 -1.01
C GLY A 52 -32.08 -2.30 -0.59
N LYS A 53 -30.98 -2.06 -1.29
CA LYS A 53 -29.64 -2.57 -0.94
C LYS A 53 -28.71 -1.42 -0.56
N ARG A 54 -27.79 -1.67 0.36
CA ARG A 54 -26.75 -0.72 0.76
C ARG A 54 -25.41 -1.42 0.70
N VAL A 55 -24.43 -0.77 0.12
CA VAL A 55 -23.05 -1.27 0.13
C VAL A 55 -22.26 -0.56 1.23
N ARG A 56 -21.56 -1.36 2.03
CA ARG A 56 -20.66 -0.86 3.06
C ARG A 56 -19.28 -1.47 2.90
N GLU A 57 -18.26 -0.71 3.24
CA GLU A 57 -16.90 -1.17 3.38
C GLU A 57 -16.58 -1.42 4.85
N PHE A 58 -16.04 -2.59 5.15
CA PHE A 58 -15.59 -2.99 6.48
C PHE A 58 -14.08 -3.14 6.44
N THR A 59 -13.37 -2.37 7.26
CA THR A 59 -11.94 -2.55 7.47
C THR A 59 -11.73 -3.42 8.70
N ILE A 60 -11.11 -4.57 8.52
CA ILE A 60 -10.98 -5.61 9.54
C ILE A 60 -9.53 -6.06 9.60
N ASP A 61 -8.96 -6.12 10.82
CA ASP A 61 -7.66 -6.71 11.06
C ASP A 61 -7.82 -8.16 11.52
N ALA A 62 -6.92 -9.02 11.02
CA ALA A 62 -6.83 -10.42 11.35
C ALA A 62 -5.41 -10.77 11.88
N ALA A 63 -5.24 -11.96 12.44
CA ALA A 63 -3.94 -12.41 12.95
C ALA A 63 -3.05 -13.01 11.86
N ASP A 64 -3.68 -13.72 10.91
CA ASP A 64 -3.05 -14.39 9.79
C ASP A 64 -4.06 -14.65 8.67
N ARG A 65 -3.59 -15.31 7.59
CA ARG A 65 -4.43 -15.63 6.43
C ARG A 65 -5.58 -16.58 6.77
N ASP A 66 -5.33 -17.60 7.56
CA ASP A 66 -6.36 -18.60 7.92
C ASP A 66 -7.44 -17.96 8.79
N HIS A 67 -7.04 -17.06 9.68
CA HIS A 67 -7.97 -16.26 10.49
C HIS A 67 -8.83 -15.36 9.61
N TRP A 68 -8.22 -14.68 8.64
CA TRP A 68 -8.92 -13.87 7.66
C TRP A 68 -9.96 -14.69 6.88
N GLU A 69 -9.61 -15.88 6.40
CA GLU A 69 -10.53 -16.76 5.67
C GLU A 69 -11.72 -17.23 6.55
N ARG A 70 -11.51 -17.42 7.86
CA ARG A 70 -12.61 -17.69 8.79
C ARG A 70 -13.56 -16.51 8.93
N ILE A 71 -13.02 -15.30 9.06
CA ILE A 71 -13.82 -14.06 9.11
C ILE A 71 -14.63 -13.90 7.83
N LEU A 72 -14.02 -14.09 6.68
CA LEU A 72 -14.69 -13.99 5.37
C LEU A 72 -15.86 -14.97 5.25
N ARG A 73 -15.67 -16.21 5.71
CA ARG A 73 -16.77 -17.21 5.76
C ARG A 73 -17.90 -16.81 6.70
N ALA A 74 -17.58 -16.26 7.87
CA ALA A 74 -18.57 -15.77 8.83
C ALA A 74 -19.41 -14.63 8.25
N ILE A 75 -18.78 -13.69 7.55
CA ILE A 75 -19.46 -12.61 6.81
C ILE A 75 -20.36 -13.19 5.72
N GLY A 76 -19.85 -14.09 4.89
CA GLY A 76 -20.60 -14.68 3.78
C GLY A 76 -21.79 -15.54 4.20
N SER A 77 -21.78 -16.10 5.42
CA SER A 77 -22.90 -16.86 5.99
C SER A 77 -23.94 -15.99 6.71
N THR A 78 -23.69 -14.70 6.88
CA THR A 78 -24.62 -13.79 7.55
C THR A 78 -25.84 -13.50 6.67
N ARG A 79 -27.03 -13.85 7.14
CA ARG A 79 -28.27 -13.64 6.40
C ARG A 79 -28.50 -12.16 6.07
N GLY A 80 -28.76 -11.87 4.79
CA GLY A 80 -28.95 -10.51 4.29
C GLY A 80 -27.67 -9.75 3.98
N ALA A 81 -26.52 -10.39 4.07
CA ALA A 81 -25.22 -9.86 3.65
C ALA A 81 -24.67 -10.66 2.46
N ARG A 82 -24.04 -9.97 1.51
CA ARG A 82 -23.36 -10.58 0.37
C ARG A 82 -22.02 -9.90 0.16
N VAL A 83 -20.93 -10.64 0.27
CA VAL A 83 -19.60 -10.14 -0.08
C VAL A 83 -19.55 -9.85 -1.57
N LEU A 84 -19.14 -8.65 -1.94
CA LEU A 84 -18.95 -8.22 -3.33
C LEU A 84 -17.51 -8.42 -3.75
N ASP A 85 -16.60 -7.86 -2.97
CA ASP A 85 -15.15 -7.98 -3.17
C ASP A 85 -14.41 -7.75 -1.84
N TYR A 86 -13.11 -7.99 -1.85
CA TYR A 86 -12.23 -7.62 -0.75
C TYR A 86 -10.82 -7.29 -1.25
N VAL A 87 -10.13 -6.47 -0.49
CA VAL A 87 -8.77 -6.03 -0.79
C VAL A 87 -7.88 -6.21 0.43
N ASP A 88 -6.81 -6.97 0.28
CA ASP A 88 -5.70 -7.00 1.24
C ASP A 88 -4.96 -5.65 1.16
N ARG A 89 -5.03 -4.87 2.25
CA ARG A 89 -4.48 -3.50 2.29
C ARG A 89 -2.96 -3.49 2.24
N THR A 90 -2.31 -4.50 2.82
CA THR A 90 -0.86 -4.64 2.75
C THR A 90 -0.41 -4.89 1.31
N MET A 91 -1.05 -5.84 0.63
CA MET A 91 -0.74 -6.13 -0.78
C MET A 91 -1.07 -4.93 -1.68
N GLN A 92 -2.17 -4.22 -1.41
CA GLN A 92 -2.55 -3.02 -2.17
C GLN A 92 -1.53 -1.90 -2.01
N MET A 93 -1.02 -1.68 -0.80
CA MET A 93 0.00 -0.65 -0.52
C MET A 93 1.29 -0.88 -1.32
N HIS A 94 1.63 -2.14 -1.60
CA HIS A 94 2.84 -2.49 -2.35
C HIS A 94 2.63 -2.49 -3.87
N ARG A 95 1.38 -2.42 -4.34
CA ARG A 95 1.07 -2.47 -5.77
C ARG A 95 1.58 -1.23 -6.50
N GLY A 96 2.50 -1.41 -7.43
CA GLY A 96 3.15 -0.32 -8.16
C GLY A 96 4.32 0.34 -7.43
N GLY A 97 4.76 -0.23 -6.31
CA GLY A 97 5.83 0.32 -5.47
C GLY A 97 5.33 1.35 -4.46
N LYS A 98 6.21 1.72 -3.52
CA LYS A 98 5.89 2.64 -2.41
C LYS A 98 6.57 4.00 -2.53
N ILE A 99 7.45 4.17 -3.50
CA ILE A 99 8.20 5.41 -3.74
C ILE A 99 8.00 5.89 -5.17
N GLU A 100 8.04 7.20 -5.37
CA GLU A 100 8.01 7.82 -6.69
C GLU A 100 9.09 8.90 -6.79
N GLN A 101 9.53 9.19 -8.02
CA GLN A 101 10.39 10.32 -8.30
C GLN A 101 9.61 11.41 -9.05
N ARG A 102 9.79 12.66 -8.63
CA ARG A 102 9.19 13.81 -9.30
C ARG A 102 10.25 14.81 -9.71
N ASN A 103 10.10 15.35 -10.90
CA ASN A 103 10.95 16.46 -11.36
C ASN A 103 10.66 17.70 -10.52
N LYS A 104 11.72 18.41 -10.07
CA LYS A 104 11.58 19.72 -9.40
C LYS A 104 11.07 20.78 -10.35
N TYR A 105 11.46 20.68 -11.62
CA TYR A 105 11.07 21.61 -12.68
C TYR A 105 10.28 20.88 -13.76
N PRO A 106 9.18 21.46 -14.25
CA PRO A 106 8.44 20.87 -15.35
C PRO A 106 9.23 20.98 -16.65
N LEU A 107 9.19 19.94 -17.48
CA LEU A 107 9.71 19.97 -18.86
C LEU A 107 8.52 20.15 -19.81
N LYS A 108 8.16 21.41 -20.11
CA LYS A 108 6.99 21.73 -20.95
C LYS A 108 7.36 22.31 -22.31
N THR A 109 8.54 22.90 -22.41
CA THR A 109 9.00 23.61 -23.62
C THR A 109 10.33 23.04 -24.11
N ARG A 110 10.69 23.40 -25.36
CA ARG A 110 12.02 23.12 -25.91
C ARG A 110 13.13 23.82 -25.12
N ASP A 111 12.84 25.00 -24.60
CA ASP A 111 13.80 25.77 -23.81
C ASP A 111 14.06 25.09 -22.46
N ASP A 112 13.01 24.58 -21.80
CA ASP A 112 13.17 23.79 -20.58
C ASP A 112 14.05 22.56 -20.82
N LEU A 113 13.82 21.83 -21.91
CA LEU A 113 14.63 20.68 -22.31
C LEU A 113 16.08 21.07 -22.62
N SER A 114 16.27 22.19 -23.33
CA SER A 114 17.60 22.71 -23.69
C SER A 114 18.41 23.10 -22.44
N MET A 115 17.80 23.65 -21.42
CA MET A 115 18.44 24.00 -20.16
C MET A 115 18.69 22.76 -19.29
N ALA A 116 17.68 21.87 -19.15
CA ALA A 116 17.75 20.72 -18.25
C ALA A 116 18.59 19.57 -18.80
N TYR A 117 18.71 19.46 -20.12
CA TYR A 117 19.41 18.38 -20.80
C TYR A 117 20.37 18.93 -21.88
N THR A 118 20.15 18.62 -23.15
CA THR A 118 21.06 19.01 -24.24
C THR A 118 20.56 20.26 -24.96
N PRO A 119 21.44 21.29 -25.19
CA PRO A 119 22.88 21.39 -24.93
C PRO A 119 23.28 21.98 -23.57
N GLY A 120 22.36 22.57 -22.81
CA GLY A 120 22.65 23.40 -21.64
C GLY A 120 23.38 22.67 -20.51
N VAL A 121 23.04 21.40 -20.29
CA VAL A 121 23.67 20.55 -19.23
C VAL A 121 25.19 20.41 -19.41
N ALA A 122 25.71 20.51 -20.63
CA ALA A 122 27.15 20.42 -20.88
C ALA A 122 27.95 21.46 -20.08
N ARG A 123 27.41 22.67 -19.91
CA ARG A 123 28.06 23.72 -19.10
C ARG A 123 28.19 23.31 -17.65
N VAL A 124 27.13 22.73 -17.08
CA VAL A 124 27.13 22.21 -15.70
C VAL A 124 28.10 21.04 -15.55
N CYS A 125 28.13 20.13 -16.52
CA CYS A 125 29.09 19.00 -16.52
C CYS A 125 30.53 19.48 -16.51
N MET A 126 30.89 20.48 -17.34
CA MET A 126 32.24 21.03 -17.39
C MET A 126 32.62 21.79 -16.12
N ASP A 127 31.68 22.46 -15.51
CA ASP A 127 31.89 23.16 -14.24
C ASP A 127 32.18 22.16 -13.09
N ILE A 128 31.43 21.04 -13.03
CA ILE A 128 31.70 19.95 -12.09
C ILE A 128 33.05 19.23 -12.43
N HIS A 129 33.36 19.09 -13.71
CA HIS A 129 34.64 18.50 -14.12
C HIS A 129 35.84 19.31 -13.63
N ALA A 130 35.75 20.65 -13.70
CA ALA A 130 36.75 21.58 -13.19
C ALA A 130 36.85 21.58 -11.67
N ASP A 131 35.71 21.44 -10.97
CA ASP A 131 35.64 21.37 -9.51
C ASP A 131 34.61 20.31 -9.07
N ARG A 132 35.11 19.16 -8.63
CA ARG A 132 34.28 18.00 -8.22
C ARG A 132 33.37 18.30 -7.03
N SER A 133 33.69 19.26 -6.19
CA SER A 133 32.84 19.63 -5.04
C SER A 133 31.48 20.15 -5.48
N LYS A 134 31.38 20.76 -6.65
CA LYS A 134 30.16 21.27 -7.25
C LYS A 134 29.13 20.18 -7.61
N ALA A 135 29.54 18.90 -7.65
CA ALA A 135 28.58 17.80 -7.77
C ALA A 135 27.56 17.77 -6.65
N PHE A 136 27.90 18.21 -5.45
CA PHE A 136 26.97 18.33 -4.33
C PHE A 136 26.05 19.56 -4.42
N GLU A 137 26.44 20.57 -5.22
CA GLU A 137 25.64 21.78 -5.46
C GLU A 137 24.64 21.57 -6.62
N TYR A 138 25.14 21.03 -7.75
CA TYR A 138 24.39 20.98 -9.01
C TYR A 138 23.69 19.65 -9.26
N THR A 139 23.84 18.65 -8.38
CA THR A 139 23.16 17.36 -8.55
C THR A 139 22.42 16.93 -7.28
N ILE A 140 21.55 15.92 -7.41
CA ILE A 140 20.84 15.29 -6.29
C ILE A 140 21.78 14.55 -5.32
N LYS A 141 23.07 14.40 -5.66
CA LYS A 141 24.05 13.64 -4.85
C LYS A 141 24.12 14.08 -3.39
N LYS A 142 23.89 15.37 -3.12
CA LYS A 142 23.85 15.92 -1.75
C LYS A 142 22.72 15.32 -0.89
N ASN A 143 21.60 14.97 -1.51
CA ASN A 143 20.37 14.52 -0.84
C ASN A 143 19.97 13.10 -1.30
N THR A 144 20.94 12.24 -1.58
CA THR A 144 20.68 10.87 -2.04
C THR A 144 21.37 9.87 -1.14
N VAL A 145 20.60 8.89 -0.67
CA VAL A 145 21.10 7.69 0.02
C VAL A 145 20.62 6.48 -0.78
N ALA A 146 21.56 5.61 -1.16
CA ALA A 146 21.23 4.36 -1.84
C ALA A 146 20.97 3.25 -0.81
N VAL A 147 19.83 2.57 -0.94
CA VAL A 147 19.56 1.32 -0.23
C VAL A 147 19.82 0.16 -1.19
N VAL A 148 20.82 -0.66 -0.88
CA VAL A 148 21.28 -1.74 -1.77
C VAL A 148 21.26 -3.07 -1.04
N SER A 149 20.77 -4.11 -1.70
CA SER A 149 20.76 -5.50 -1.20
C SER A 149 20.73 -6.47 -2.38
N ASP A 150 21.36 -7.61 -2.20
CA ASP A 150 21.22 -8.77 -3.12
C ASP A 150 20.11 -9.75 -2.66
N GLY A 151 19.48 -9.47 -1.55
CA GLY A 151 18.42 -10.32 -0.98
C GLY A 151 18.90 -11.64 -0.36
N SER A 152 20.22 -11.80 -0.16
CA SER A 152 20.80 -13.04 0.38
C SER A 152 20.48 -13.28 1.86
N ALA A 153 20.15 -12.22 2.63
CA ALA A 153 19.86 -12.30 4.05
C ALA A 153 18.77 -11.30 4.47
N VAL A 154 17.52 -11.64 4.22
CA VAL A 154 16.37 -10.83 4.62
C VAL A 154 15.86 -11.31 5.98
N LEU A 155 15.74 -10.40 6.96
CA LEU A 155 15.37 -10.72 8.35
C LEU A 155 14.07 -11.53 8.42
N GLY A 156 14.15 -12.72 9.02
CA GLY A 156 13.03 -13.64 9.19
C GLY A 156 12.68 -14.47 7.94
N LEU A 157 13.27 -14.16 6.77
CA LEU A 157 12.97 -14.83 5.49
C LEU A 157 14.18 -15.57 4.89
N GLY A 158 15.40 -15.21 5.29
CA GLY A 158 16.64 -15.80 4.75
C GLY A 158 16.98 -15.29 3.36
N ASN A 159 17.50 -16.18 2.52
CA ASN A 159 17.86 -15.86 1.14
C ASN A 159 16.63 -15.99 0.23
N ILE A 160 16.07 -14.86 -0.18
CA ILE A 160 14.90 -14.78 -1.06
C ILE A 160 15.19 -14.09 -2.40
N GLY A 161 16.44 -13.68 -2.63
CA GLY A 161 16.88 -13.00 -3.84
C GLY A 161 16.50 -11.50 -3.91
N PRO A 162 17.07 -10.78 -4.89
CA PRO A 162 16.94 -9.32 -4.96
C PRO A 162 15.51 -8.85 -5.30
N GLU A 163 14.80 -9.55 -6.17
CA GLU A 163 13.44 -9.17 -6.57
C GLU A 163 12.46 -9.26 -5.39
N ALA A 164 12.52 -10.36 -4.63
CA ALA A 164 11.65 -10.55 -3.48
C ALA A 164 12.03 -9.65 -2.28
N ALA A 165 13.29 -9.19 -2.23
CA ALA A 165 13.75 -8.23 -1.23
C ALA A 165 13.34 -6.77 -1.53
N MET A 166 12.95 -6.44 -2.77
CA MET A 166 12.62 -5.08 -3.21
C MET A 166 11.60 -4.37 -2.30
N PRO A 167 10.48 -5.00 -1.88
CA PRO A 167 9.52 -4.35 -0.99
C PRO A 167 10.12 -3.91 0.36
N VAL A 168 11.10 -4.67 0.88
CA VAL A 168 11.82 -4.33 2.11
C VAL A 168 12.73 -3.13 1.89
N MET A 169 13.43 -3.09 0.75
CA MET A 169 14.33 -1.98 0.38
C MET A 169 13.55 -0.68 0.16
N GLU A 170 12.39 -0.74 -0.50
CA GLU A 170 11.49 0.41 -0.61
C GLU A 170 11.00 0.88 0.77
N GLY A 171 10.59 -0.04 1.63
CA GLY A 171 10.21 0.30 3.01
C GLY A 171 11.34 1.00 3.76
N LYS A 172 12.58 0.55 3.59
CA LYS A 172 13.77 1.20 4.17
C LYS A 172 14.00 2.60 3.59
N ALA A 173 13.86 2.75 2.28
CA ALA A 173 14.01 4.04 1.61
C ALA A 173 12.95 5.08 2.06
N MET A 174 11.75 4.63 2.44
CA MET A 174 10.71 5.51 3.00
C MET A 174 11.05 6.04 4.40
N LEU A 175 11.97 5.41 5.13
CA LEU A 175 12.38 5.83 6.48
C LEU A 175 13.47 6.91 6.47
N PHE A 176 14.13 7.15 5.35
CA PHE A 176 15.15 8.19 5.13
C PHE A 176 14.56 9.46 4.53
#